data_f5f947a1f2d755b68b91c14f4d2554f0
#
_entry.id   f5f947a1f2d755b68b91c14f4d2554f0
#
_cell.length_a   1.000
_cell.length_b   1.000
_cell.length_c   1.000
_cell.angle_alpha   90.00
_cell.angle_beta   90.00
_cell.angle_gamma   90.00
#
_symmetry.space_group_name_H-M   'P 1'
#
loop_
_entity.id
_entity.type
_entity.pdbx_description
1 polymer ?
#
loop_
_entity_poly.entity_id
_entity_poly.type
_entity_poly.pdbx_seq_one_letter_code
_entity_poly.pdbx_strand_id
1 'polypeptide(L)'
;MPRRSVAPLLIGTFILRVNSGAANVVLGLFLAQLTTHAGYAITSFHVGLLAVAFFATELSLAPFMGALSDRWGRRYFLIIGPLLGLMQVTFILFTPMRNPLPYLLWVQVLAGISSAMQVPAVLGYLADYTAHDPSLRMRVMSLFELATSGGIAAGVVLGGIAWDRFGHFAFALLAVLYLVAAACMILAPKTRQIIERSNFRAVGRRYWRIIRTPRLFIFIPAWICICALAGIWLSSQITFILSRPHNDPHQLLMGSMAGPDGGHRLSLVLGGYVLFFGLCLLFWAFFLNRVPRLRLMLISITGVYIACIALEGINHRGIGNDASLVIWMPLLLVGIFAESSFAPAALAYLADISEEAAKDRGLLMGLYSIFLGVGQLLGNGLGGEFARIWGFDGLIYLTVVLAFVALIFLLMLFRREKEAFGIYKNTG
;
A
#
# COMPACT_ATOMS: atom_id res chain seq x y z
N MET A 1 26.93 9.47 26.78
CA MET A 1 27.01 8.13 26.20
C MET A 1 26.86 8.27 24.69
N PRO A 2 27.70 7.65 23.86
CA PRO A 2 27.54 7.72 22.41
C PRO A 2 26.16 7.18 22.05
N ARG A 3 25.36 7.98 21.31
CA ARG A 3 24.05 7.55 20.81
C ARG A 3 24.26 6.34 19.89
N ARG A 4 23.83 5.16 20.33
CA ARG A 4 23.90 3.96 19.49
C ARG A 4 23.07 4.21 18.23
N SER A 5 23.63 3.89 17.07
CA SER A 5 23.01 4.14 15.77
C SER A 5 21.65 3.47 15.62
N VAL A 6 20.65 4.17 15.04
CA VAL A 6 19.34 3.63 14.64
C VAL A 6 19.42 2.86 13.32
N ALA A 7 20.59 2.86 12.69
CA ALA A 7 20.80 2.23 11.38
C ALA A 7 20.33 0.76 11.30
N PRO A 8 20.61 -0.13 12.29
CA PRO A 8 20.13 -1.51 12.20
C PRO A 8 18.61 -1.63 12.11
N LEU A 9 17.85 -0.77 12.82
CA LEU A 9 16.39 -0.75 12.70
C LEU A 9 15.94 -0.30 11.31
N LEU A 10 16.53 0.75 10.77
CA LEU A 10 16.19 1.26 9.43
C LEU A 10 16.54 0.26 8.33
N ILE A 11 17.69 -0.40 8.43
CA ILE A 11 18.10 -1.48 7.51
C ILE A 11 17.13 -2.66 7.63
N GLY A 12 16.81 -3.09 8.85
CA GLY A 12 15.81 -4.14 9.08
C GLY A 12 14.44 -3.78 8.51
N THR A 13 14.01 -2.54 8.68
CA THR A 13 12.76 -2.03 8.08
C THR A 13 12.81 -2.05 6.54
N PHE A 14 13.91 -1.60 5.95
CA PHE A 14 14.11 -1.66 4.49
C PHE A 14 13.99 -3.10 3.98
N ILE A 15 14.66 -4.06 4.63
CA ILE A 15 14.62 -5.49 4.24
C ILE A 15 13.20 -6.04 4.39
N LEU A 16 12.47 -5.70 5.47
CA LEU A 16 11.07 -6.10 5.63
C LEU A 16 10.18 -5.55 4.51
N ARG A 17 10.44 -4.33 4.05
CA ARG A 17 9.69 -3.72 2.95
C ARG A 17 10.07 -4.29 1.59
N VAL A 18 11.35 -4.63 1.37
CA VAL A 18 11.77 -5.44 0.21
C VAL A 18 11.00 -6.76 0.20
N ASN A 19 10.94 -7.43 1.34
CA ASN A 19 10.21 -8.69 1.46
C ASN A 19 8.71 -8.53 1.18
N SER A 20 8.08 -7.47 1.69
CA SER A 20 6.67 -7.17 1.44
C SER A 20 6.38 -6.92 -0.06
N GLY A 21 7.21 -6.11 -0.74
CA GLY A 21 7.09 -5.87 -2.18
C GLY A 21 7.29 -7.15 -3.01
N ALA A 22 8.33 -7.93 -2.68
CA ALA A 22 8.62 -9.19 -3.35
C ALA A 22 7.52 -10.24 -3.11
N ALA A 23 7.00 -10.33 -1.88
CA ALA A 23 5.94 -11.27 -1.53
C ALA A 23 4.65 -11.04 -2.34
N ASN A 24 4.27 -9.77 -2.59
CA ASN A 24 3.11 -9.45 -3.44
C ASN A 24 3.28 -9.98 -4.87
N VAL A 25 4.47 -9.82 -5.45
CA VAL A 25 4.77 -10.30 -6.82
C VAL A 25 4.85 -11.82 -6.85
N VAL A 26 5.64 -12.42 -5.96
CA VAL A 26 5.85 -13.88 -5.91
C VAL A 26 4.55 -14.61 -5.60
N LEU A 27 3.71 -14.09 -4.70
CA LEU A 27 2.40 -14.69 -4.40
C LEU A 27 1.47 -14.66 -5.60
N GLY A 28 1.39 -13.54 -6.33
CA GLY A 28 0.58 -13.44 -7.53
C GLY A 28 1.00 -14.42 -8.64
N LEU A 29 2.32 -14.54 -8.88
CA LEU A 29 2.90 -15.51 -9.82
C LEU A 29 2.65 -16.96 -9.38
N PHE A 30 2.80 -17.26 -8.10
CA PHE A 30 2.51 -18.56 -7.53
C PHE A 30 1.04 -18.96 -7.72
N LEU A 31 0.11 -18.06 -7.43
CA LEU A 31 -1.33 -18.30 -7.60
C LEU A 31 -1.69 -18.50 -9.09
N ALA A 32 -1.05 -17.76 -10.00
CA ALA A 32 -1.21 -17.95 -11.44
C ALA A 32 -0.70 -19.35 -11.87
N GLN A 33 0.43 -19.80 -11.33
CA GLN A 33 0.98 -21.13 -11.60
C GLN A 33 0.09 -22.25 -11.05
N LEU A 34 -0.49 -22.10 -9.86
CA LEU A 34 -1.41 -23.08 -9.29
C LEU A 34 -2.63 -23.33 -10.18
N THR A 35 -3.11 -22.30 -10.87
CA THR A 35 -4.23 -22.42 -11.82
C THR A 35 -3.89 -23.31 -13.01
N THR A 36 -2.64 -23.27 -13.50
CA THR A 36 -2.21 -23.99 -14.69
C THR A 36 -1.80 -25.43 -14.41
N HIS A 37 -1.14 -25.70 -13.28
CA HIS A 37 -0.54 -27.03 -13.01
C HIS A 37 -1.41 -27.95 -12.17
N ALA A 38 -2.22 -27.39 -11.27
CA ALA A 38 -3.04 -28.18 -10.34
C ALA A 38 -4.48 -28.38 -10.79
N GLY A 39 -4.91 -27.79 -11.92
CA GLY A 39 -6.32 -27.84 -12.37
C GLY A 39 -7.27 -27.14 -11.40
N TYR A 40 -6.74 -26.37 -10.44
CA TYR A 40 -7.53 -25.69 -9.43
C TYR A 40 -8.00 -24.34 -9.97
N ALA A 41 -9.30 -24.10 -9.98
CA ALA A 41 -9.87 -22.85 -10.48
C ALA A 41 -9.68 -21.69 -9.48
N ILE A 42 -8.41 -21.28 -9.22
CA ILE A 42 -8.14 -20.04 -8.52
C ILE A 42 -8.59 -18.89 -9.43
N THR A 43 -9.46 -18.05 -8.90
CA THR A 43 -9.99 -16.86 -9.58
C THR A 43 -9.45 -15.59 -8.94
N SER A 44 -9.59 -14.46 -9.63
CA SER A 44 -9.22 -13.14 -9.08
C SER A 44 -9.96 -12.84 -7.77
N PHE A 45 -11.18 -13.35 -7.58
CA PHE A 45 -11.91 -13.27 -6.31
C PHE A 45 -11.14 -13.94 -5.17
N HIS A 46 -10.59 -15.13 -5.39
CA HIS A 46 -9.79 -15.83 -4.37
C HIS A 46 -8.53 -15.05 -4.00
N VAL A 47 -7.87 -14.43 -4.96
CA VAL A 47 -6.71 -13.56 -4.71
C VAL A 47 -7.11 -12.34 -3.88
N GLY A 48 -8.22 -11.69 -4.22
CA GLY A 48 -8.80 -10.61 -3.44
C GLY A 48 -9.15 -11.03 -2.01
N LEU A 49 -9.74 -12.23 -1.84
CA LEU A 49 -10.09 -12.79 -0.53
C LEU A 49 -8.86 -13.04 0.35
N LEU A 50 -7.76 -13.53 -0.23
CA LEU A 50 -6.48 -13.68 0.47
C LEU A 50 -5.96 -12.34 0.99
N ALA A 51 -6.01 -11.30 0.17
CA ALA A 51 -5.62 -9.96 0.59
C ALA A 51 -6.56 -9.37 1.66
N VAL A 52 -7.87 -9.61 1.54
CA VAL A 52 -8.85 -9.23 2.58
C VAL A 52 -8.53 -9.92 3.91
N ALA A 53 -8.19 -11.21 3.91
CA ALA A 53 -7.81 -11.93 5.13
C ALA A 53 -6.58 -11.30 5.80
N PHE A 54 -5.59 -10.90 5.00
CA PHE A 54 -4.40 -10.19 5.49
C PHE A 54 -4.77 -8.82 6.10
N PHE A 55 -5.39 -7.92 5.32
CA PHE A 55 -5.66 -6.55 5.76
C PHE A 55 -6.69 -6.49 6.89
N ALA A 56 -7.73 -7.34 6.88
CA ALA A 56 -8.70 -7.41 7.96
C ALA A 56 -8.04 -7.82 9.29
N THR A 57 -7.13 -8.78 9.24
CA THR A 57 -6.37 -9.22 10.42
C THR A 57 -5.43 -8.14 10.91
N GLU A 58 -4.66 -7.52 10.00
CA GLU A 58 -3.74 -6.43 10.33
C GLU A 58 -4.47 -5.25 10.98
N LEU A 59 -5.53 -4.74 10.35
CA LEU A 59 -6.30 -3.60 10.84
C LEU A 59 -6.96 -3.86 12.19
N SER A 60 -7.51 -5.06 12.36
CA SER A 60 -8.17 -5.42 13.62
C SER A 60 -7.19 -5.56 14.78
N LEU A 61 -5.99 -6.09 14.51
CA LEU A 61 -5.01 -6.39 15.56
C LEU A 61 -3.99 -5.28 15.79
N ALA A 62 -3.70 -4.42 14.82
CA ALA A 62 -2.66 -3.38 14.95
C ALA A 62 -2.83 -2.47 16.19
N PRO A 63 -4.04 -1.98 16.56
CA PRO A 63 -4.22 -1.20 17.77
C PRO A 63 -3.90 -1.99 19.06
N PHE A 64 -4.28 -3.27 19.10
CA PHE A 64 -4.01 -4.14 20.24
C PHE A 64 -2.52 -4.47 20.36
N MET A 65 -1.87 -4.80 19.24
CA MET A 65 -0.44 -5.10 19.20
C MET A 65 0.40 -3.86 19.52
N GLY A 66 -0.02 -2.69 19.10
CA GLY A 66 0.60 -1.42 19.48
C GLY A 66 0.57 -1.22 20.99
N ALA A 67 -0.60 -1.32 21.61
CA ALA A 67 -0.75 -1.19 23.06
C ALA A 67 -0.03 -2.29 23.86
N LEU A 68 -0.02 -3.51 23.32
CA LEU A 68 0.70 -4.62 23.93
C LEU A 68 2.21 -4.42 23.85
N SER A 69 2.71 -3.87 22.74
CA SER A 69 4.12 -3.50 22.56
C SER A 69 4.57 -2.42 23.54
N ASP A 70 3.66 -1.48 23.87
CA ASP A 70 3.93 -0.44 24.88
C ASP A 70 4.01 -1.01 26.29
N ARG A 71 3.30 -2.12 26.60
CA ARG A 71 3.31 -2.75 27.94
C ARG A 71 4.43 -3.76 28.12
N TRP A 72 4.66 -4.62 27.14
CA TRP A 72 5.59 -5.77 27.23
C TRP A 72 6.98 -5.45 26.68
N GLY A 73 7.12 -4.35 25.94
CA GLY A 73 8.39 -3.95 25.35
C GLY A 73 8.38 -4.07 23.84
N ARG A 74 8.61 -2.94 23.16
CA ARG A 74 8.61 -2.84 21.68
C ARG A 74 9.59 -3.82 21.03
N ARG A 75 10.71 -4.10 21.70
CA ARG A 75 11.76 -4.99 21.19
C ARG A 75 11.26 -6.41 20.92
N TYR A 76 10.40 -6.95 21.77
CA TYR A 76 9.84 -8.28 21.56
C TYR A 76 9.01 -8.33 20.28
N PHE A 77 8.20 -7.31 20.01
CA PHE A 77 7.37 -7.21 18.82
C PHE A 77 8.19 -7.01 17.56
N LEU A 78 9.30 -6.24 17.63
CA LEU A 78 10.25 -6.06 16.54
C LEU A 78 10.93 -7.37 16.11
N ILE A 79 11.10 -8.32 17.04
CA ILE A 79 11.74 -9.62 16.75
C ILE A 79 10.70 -10.69 16.39
N ILE A 80 9.61 -10.80 17.16
CA ILE A 80 8.59 -11.84 16.94
C ILE A 80 7.83 -11.59 15.63
N GLY A 81 7.57 -10.33 15.29
CA GLY A 81 6.89 -9.99 14.05
C GLY A 81 7.56 -10.59 12.80
N PRO A 82 8.85 -10.30 12.53
CA PRO A 82 9.58 -10.93 11.42
C PRO A 82 9.64 -12.46 11.50
N LEU A 83 9.72 -13.05 12.69
CA LEU A 83 9.72 -14.51 12.86
C LEU A 83 8.36 -15.13 12.48
N LEU A 84 7.24 -14.46 12.78
CA LEU A 84 5.93 -14.88 12.27
C LEU A 84 5.84 -14.73 10.75
N GLY A 85 6.44 -13.69 10.17
CA GLY A 85 6.56 -13.53 8.73
C GLY A 85 7.42 -14.64 8.09
N LEU A 86 8.51 -15.04 8.73
CA LEU A 86 9.30 -16.21 8.33
C LEU A 86 8.44 -17.48 8.31
N MET A 87 7.67 -17.74 9.37
CA MET A 87 6.75 -18.88 9.43
C MET A 87 5.74 -18.84 8.28
N GLN A 88 5.14 -17.68 8.04
CA GLN A 88 4.15 -17.48 6.99
C GLN A 88 4.71 -17.84 5.61
N VAL A 89 5.86 -17.29 5.20
CA VAL A 89 6.44 -17.59 3.88
C VAL A 89 6.94 -19.04 3.78
N THR A 90 7.41 -19.60 4.89
CA THR A 90 7.78 -21.03 4.96
C THR A 90 6.56 -21.91 4.78
N PHE A 91 5.42 -21.58 5.37
CA PHE A 91 4.20 -22.34 5.17
C PHE A 91 3.69 -22.28 3.73
N ILE A 92 3.90 -21.20 2.99
CA ILE A 92 3.56 -21.18 1.56
C ILE A 92 4.34 -22.23 0.76
N LEU A 93 5.59 -22.52 1.12
CA LEU A 93 6.37 -23.61 0.48
C LEU A 93 5.71 -24.99 0.62
N PHE A 94 4.95 -25.20 1.68
CA PHE A 94 4.24 -26.46 1.97
C PHE A 94 2.76 -26.40 1.60
N THR A 95 2.36 -25.48 0.70
CA THR A 95 0.97 -25.39 0.27
C THR A 95 0.47 -26.71 -0.31
N PRO A 96 -0.61 -27.29 0.24
CA PRO A 96 -1.17 -28.54 -0.26
C PRO A 96 -1.75 -28.34 -1.66
N MET A 97 -1.38 -29.22 -2.59
CA MET A 97 -1.90 -29.18 -3.97
C MET A 97 -3.38 -29.55 -4.06
N ARG A 98 -3.93 -30.21 -3.02
CA ARG A 98 -5.36 -30.53 -2.92
C ARG A 98 -6.07 -29.51 -2.03
N ASN A 99 -6.87 -28.65 -2.62
CA ASN A 99 -7.61 -27.56 -1.94
C ASN A 99 -6.70 -26.53 -1.21
N PRO A 100 -5.90 -25.74 -1.94
CA PRO A 100 -4.93 -24.81 -1.35
C PRO A 100 -5.56 -23.60 -0.65
N LEU A 101 -6.80 -23.21 -1.02
CA LEU A 101 -7.39 -21.93 -0.61
C LEU A 101 -7.59 -21.78 0.92
N PRO A 102 -8.19 -22.75 1.66
CA PRO A 102 -8.35 -22.61 3.10
C PRO A 102 -6.99 -22.51 3.82
N TYR A 103 -6.01 -23.26 3.35
CA TYR A 103 -4.65 -23.20 3.88
C TYR A 103 -4.01 -21.83 3.65
N LEU A 104 -4.08 -21.29 2.43
CA LEU A 104 -3.53 -19.98 2.10
C LEU A 104 -4.26 -18.86 2.85
N LEU A 105 -5.57 -18.96 3.08
CA LEU A 105 -6.31 -18.01 3.91
C LEU A 105 -5.75 -17.95 5.34
N TRP A 106 -5.51 -19.12 5.95
CA TRP A 106 -4.89 -19.19 7.28
C TRP A 106 -3.48 -18.59 7.28
N VAL A 107 -2.68 -18.89 6.25
CA VAL A 107 -1.34 -18.30 6.08
C VAL A 107 -1.39 -16.78 5.93
N GLN A 108 -2.40 -16.23 5.25
CA GLN A 108 -2.59 -14.78 5.13
C GLN A 108 -3.06 -14.13 6.44
N VAL A 109 -3.84 -14.82 7.26
CA VAL A 109 -4.14 -14.37 8.63
C VAL A 109 -2.85 -14.28 9.45
N LEU A 110 -1.96 -15.28 9.36
CA LEU A 110 -0.65 -15.25 10.04
C LEU A 110 0.22 -14.09 9.56
N ALA A 111 0.21 -13.80 8.25
CA ALA A 111 0.89 -12.63 7.69
C ALA A 111 0.34 -11.31 8.25
N GLY A 112 -1.00 -11.20 8.37
CA GLY A 112 -1.67 -10.03 8.97
C GLY A 112 -1.29 -9.84 10.44
N ILE A 113 -1.19 -10.92 11.22
CA ILE A 113 -0.70 -10.88 12.62
C ILE A 113 0.75 -10.37 12.66
N SER A 114 1.62 -10.91 11.79
CA SER A 114 3.02 -10.48 11.65
C SER A 114 3.13 -8.98 11.40
N SER A 115 2.37 -8.46 10.42
CA SER A 115 2.35 -7.04 10.06
C SER A 115 1.81 -6.16 11.20
N ALA A 116 0.69 -6.58 11.83
CA ALA A 116 0.10 -5.89 12.96
C ALA A 116 1.06 -5.73 14.15
N MET A 117 1.99 -6.66 14.33
CA MET A 117 3.03 -6.56 15.36
C MET A 117 4.16 -5.62 14.98
N GLN A 118 4.59 -5.63 13.72
CA GLN A 118 5.78 -4.92 13.26
C GLN A 118 5.55 -3.41 13.15
N VAL A 119 4.51 -2.99 12.44
CA VAL A 119 4.31 -1.58 12.06
C VAL A 119 4.19 -0.66 13.28
N PRO A 120 3.32 -0.91 14.27
CA PRO A 120 3.22 -0.08 15.47
C PRO A 120 4.50 -0.11 16.31
N ALA A 121 5.17 -1.26 16.40
CA ALA A 121 6.39 -1.41 17.18
C ALA A 121 7.56 -0.59 16.60
N VAL A 122 7.74 -0.59 15.26
CA VAL A 122 8.77 0.22 14.58
C VAL A 122 8.50 1.71 14.80
N LEU A 123 7.27 2.18 14.51
CA LEU A 123 6.91 3.59 14.65
C LEU A 123 7.05 4.07 16.10
N GLY A 124 6.57 3.26 17.03
CA GLY A 124 6.72 3.55 18.45
C GLY A 124 8.19 3.60 18.91
N TYR A 125 9.03 2.66 18.45
CA TYR A 125 10.45 2.70 18.72
C TYR A 125 11.12 3.97 18.21
N LEU A 126 10.81 4.38 16.95
CA LEU A 126 11.33 5.62 16.37
C LEU A 126 10.86 6.85 17.14
N ALA A 127 9.60 6.87 17.59
CA ALA A 127 9.07 7.94 18.42
C ALA A 127 9.84 8.06 19.76
N ASP A 128 10.09 6.94 20.46
CA ASP A 128 10.85 6.93 21.71
C ASP A 128 12.31 7.33 21.50
N TYR A 129 12.94 6.86 20.42
CA TYR A 129 14.33 7.17 20.09
C TYR A 129 14.55 8.66 19.82
N THR A 130 13.55 9.33 19.27
CA THR A 130 13.58 10.75 18.84
C THR A 130 12.84 11.70 19.78
N ALA A 131 12.37 11.24 20.94
CA ALA A 131 11.45 11.97 21.83
C ALA A 131 11.95 13.36 22.26
N HIS A 132 13.28 13.53 22.42
CA HIS A 132 13.89 14.77 22.94
C HIS A 132 14.59 15.60 21.87
N ASP A 133 14.48 15.27 20.59
CA ASP A 133 15.21 15.97 19.51
C ASP A 133 14.32 16.06 18.25
N PRO A 134 13.64 17.20 18.04
CA PRO A 134 12.76 17.40 16.89
C PRO A 134 13.50 17.32 15.54
N SER A 135 14.77 17.77 15.50
CA SER A 135 15.57 17.74 14.27
C SER A 135 15.97 16.30 13.90
N LEU A 136 16.34 15.50 14.90
CA LEU A 136 16.61 14.08 14.73
C LEU A 136 15.35 13.32 14.32
N ARG A 137 14.18 13.68 14.91
CA ARG A 137 12.88 13.07 14.55
C ARG A 137 12.59 13.24 13.06
N MET A 138 12.73 14.45 12.54
CA MET A 138 12.50 14.72 11.12
C MET A 138 13.40 13.88 10.22
N ARG A 139 14.71 13.84 10.50
CA ARG A 139 15.67 13.03 9.74
C ARG A 139 15.37 11.53 9.79
N VAL A 140 15.08 11.00 10.96
CA VAL A 140 14.82 9.57 11.16
C VAL A 140 13.50 9.16 10.50
N MET A 141 12.45 9.98 10.57
CA MET A 141 11.19 9.72 9.88
C MET A 141 11.33 9.79 8.37
N SER A 142 12.11 10.73 7.83
CA SER A 142 12.41 10.78 6.40
C SER A 142 13.19 9.55 5.93
N LEU A 143 14.17 9.08 6.71
CA LEU A 143 14.89 7.84 6.41
C LEU A 143 14.00 6.60 6.51
N PHE A 144 13.06 6.58 7.45
CA PHE A 144 12.06 5.52 7.57
C PHE A 144 11.14 5.47 6.34
N GLU A 145 10.65 6.63 5.87
CA GLU A 145 9.84 6.70 4.65
C GLU A 145 10.62 6.25 3.42
N LEU A 146 11.87 6.69 3.30
CA LEU A 146 12.75 6.24 2.22
C LEU A 146 13.01 4.72 2.28
N ALA A 147 13.25 4.18 3.47
CA ALA A 147 13.41 2.74 3.68
C ALA A 147 12.12 1.97 3.35
N THR A 148 10.96 2.52 3.69
CA THR A 148 9.66 1.90 3.43
C THR A 148 9.35 1.89 1.92
N SER A 149 9.34 3.04 1.28
CA SER A 149 8.97 3.18 -0.13
C SER A 149 10.03 2.57 -1.06
N GLY A 150 11.31 2.84 -0.79
CA GLY A 150 12.42 2.27 -1.55
C GLY A 150 12.54 0.76 -1.39
N GLY A 151 12.23 0.24 -0.19
CA GLY A 151 12.18 -1.20 0.06
C GLY A 151 11.09 -1.90 -0.75
N ILE A 152 9.87 -1.37 -0.75
CA ILE A 152 8.76 -1.92 -1.55
C ILE A 152 9.13 -1.90 -3.04
N ALA A 153 9.66 -0.78 -3.54
CA ALA A 153 10.07 -0.64 -4.94
C ALA A 153 11.12 -1.69 -5.34
N ALA A 154 12.18 -1.82 -4.54
CA ALA A 154 13.21 -2.82 -4.76
C ALA A 154 12.63 -4.25 -4.69
N GLY A 155 11.73 -4.51 -3.76
CA GLY A 155 11.07 -5.80 -3.59
C GLY A 155 10.24 -6.21 -4.79
N VAL A 156 9.49 -5.31 -5.38
CA VAL A 156 8.70 -5.58 -6.60
C VAL A 156 9.61 -6.05 -7.74
N VAL A 157 10.74 -5.37 -7.94
CA VAL A 157 11.71 -5.75 -8.99
C VAL A 157 12.35 -7.10 -8.67
N LEU A 158 12.84 -7.27 -7.44
CA LEU A 158 13.53 -8.50 -7.02
C LEU A 158 12.60 -9.72 -6.98
N GLY A 159 11.32 -9.52 -6.68
CA GLY A 159 10.34 -10.61 -6.58
C GLY A 159 10.14 -11.37 -7.88
N GLY A 160 9.97 -10.68 -9.00
CA GLY A 160 9.79 -11.35 -10.29
C GLY A 160 11.07 -12.00 -10.79
N ILE A 161 12.24 -11.36 -10.58
CA ILE A 161 13.54 -11.95 -10.91
C ILE A 161 13.79 -13.24 -10.09
N ALA A 162 13.45 -13.19 -8.78
CA ALA A 162 13.57 -14.34 -7.89
C ALA A 162 12.63 -15.47 -8.32
N TRP A 163 11.43 -15.14 -8.78
CA TRP A 163 10.49 -16.14 -9.29
C TRP A 163 11.01 -16.86 -10.54
N ASP A 164 11.51 -16.13 -11.53
CA ASP A 164 12.02 -16.75 -12.77
C ASP A 164 13.25 -17.63 -12.52
N ARG A 165 14.09 -17.26 -11.54
CA ARG A 165 15.29 -18.04 -11.21
C ARG A 165 15.04 -19.24 -10.31
N PHE A 166 14.14 -19.12 -9.36
CA PHE A 166 13.95 -20.08 -8.29
C PHE A 166 12.53 -20.68 -8.27
N GLY A 167 11.60 -20.17 -9.07
CA GLY A 167 10.21 -20.61 -9.08
C GLY A 167 9.61 -20.56 -7.68
N HIS A 168 8.98 -21.66 -7.28
CA HIS A 168 8.38 -21.81 -5.95
C HIS A 168 9.39 -21.58 -4.79
N PHE A 169 10.67 -21.88 -4.99
CA PHE A 169 11.71 -21.64 -3.97
C PHE A 169 12.02 -20.14 -3.76
N ALA A 170 11.46 -19.22 -4.54
CA ALA A 170 11.54 -17.79 -4.24
C ALA A 170 11.02 -17.47 -2.82
N PHE A 171 10.05 -18.24 -2.30
CA PHE A 171 9.61 -18.09 -0.92
C PHE A 171 10.69 -18.44 0.11
N ALA A 172 11.62 -19.33 -0.20
CA ALA A 172 12.77 -19.61 0.67
C ALA A 172 13.72 -18.40 0.74
N LEU A 173 13.90 -17.66 -0.37
CA LEU A 173 14.65 -16.40 -0.36
C LEU A 173 13.95 -15.34 0.53
N LEU A 174 12.62 -15.24 0.46
CA LEU A 174 11.86 -14.37 1.35
C LEU A 174 12.01 -14.77 2.82
N ALA A 175 12.08 -16.07 3.12
CA ALA A 175 12.35 -16.58 4.46
C ALA A 175 13.73 -16.12 4.99
N VAL A 176 14.76 -16.19 4.14
CA VAL A 176 16.10 -15.68 4.48
C VAL A 176 16.06 -14.17 4.74
N LEU A 177 15.34 -13.38 3.94
CA LEU A 177 15.19 -11.94 4.18
C LEU A 177 14.51 -11.64 5.52
N TYR A 178 13.52 -12.43 5.94
CA TYR A 178 12.92 -12.30 7.27
C TYR A 178 13.91 -12.60 8.40
N LEU A 179 14.77 -13.61 8.24
CA LEU A 179 15.82 -13.91 9.22
C LEU A 179 16.83 -12.77 9.33
N VAL A 180 17.27 -12.22 8.20
CA VAL A 180 18.20 -11.07 8.19
C VAL A 180 17.53 -9.84 8.82
N ALA A 181 16.27 -9.58 8.53
CA ALA A 181 15.52 -8.49 9.14
C ALA A 181 15.40 -8.69 10.67
N ALA A 182 15.07 -9.89 11.15
CA ALA A 182 15.03 -10.22 12.57
C ALA A 182 16.39 -10.00 13.25
N ALA A 183 17.48 -10.41 12.61
CA ALA A 183 18.83 -10.17 13.09
C ALA A 183 19.15 -8.68 13.22
N CYS A 184 18.78 -7.87 12.23
CA CYS A 184 18.91 -6.41 12.29
C CYS A 184 18.08 -5.81 13.44
N MET A 185 16.86 -6.32 13.69
CA MET A 185 16.02 -5.86 14.81
C MET A 185 16.62 -6.24 16.18
N ILE A 186 17.28 -7.40 16.29
CA ILE A 186 18.01 -7.80 17.51
C ILE A 186 19.17 -6.85 17.79
N LEU A 187 19.85 -6.36 16.75
CA LEU A 187 20.98 -5.44 16.87
C LEU A 187 20.56 -4.00 17.18
N ALA A 188 19.26 -3.67 17.03
CA ALA A 188 18.75 -2.34 17.33
C ALA A 188 18.99 -1.98 18.82
N PRO A 189 19.36 -0.72 19.13
CA PRO A 189 19.62 -0.27 20.48
C PRO A 189 18.40 -0.44 21.40
N LYS A 190 18.63 -0.70 22.69
CA LYS A 190 17.53 -0.65 23.66
C LYS A 190 17.12 0.80 23.89
N THR A 191 15.87 1.14 23.68
CA THR A 191 15.30 2.46 24.00
C THR A 191 14.60 2.40 25.36
N ARG A 192 14.60 3.52 26.08
CA ARG A 192 13.81 3.68 27.29
C ARG A 192 12.37 3.95 26.85
N GLN A 193 11.47 3.07 27.22
CA GLN A 193 10.05 3.25 26.90
C GLN A 193 9.44 4.38 27.72
N ILE A 194 8.69 5.24 27.04
CA ILE A 194 7.83 6.22 27.69
C ILE A 194 6.44 5.58 27.77
N ILE A 195 6.13 4.99 28.93
CA ILE A 195 4.86 4.32 29.16
C ILE A 195 3.80 5.41 29.45
N GLU A 196 3.10 5.85 28.44
CA GLU A 196 1.85 6.60 28.62
C GLU A 196 0.70 5.60 28.80
N ARG A 197 0.07 5.59 29.98
CA ARG A 197 -1.15 4.82 30.21
C ARG A 197 -2.31 5.46 29.45
N SER A 198 -2.48 5.13 28.19
CA SER A 198 -3.62 5.60 27.40
C SER A 198 -4.89 4.82 27.79
N ASN A 199 -5.93 5.56 28.13
CA ASN A 199 -7.25 4.98 28.33
C ASN A 199 -7.92 4.79 26.95
N PHE A 200 -8.01 3.55 26.45
CA PHE A 200 -8.56 3.21 25.14
C PHE A 200 -9.94 3.82 24.87
N ARG A 201 -10.82 3.85 25.89
CA ARG A 201 -12.15 4.47 25.73
C ARG A 201 -12.08 5.99 25.52
N ALA A 202 -11.11 6.64 26.15
CA ALA A 202 -10.89 8.08 25.97
C ALA A 202 -10.32 8.38 24.58
N VAL A 203 -9.36 7.58 24.12
CA VAL A 203 -8.76 7.65 22.78
C VAL A 203 -9.84 7.41 21.71
N GLY A 204 -10.65 6.38 21.83
CA GLY A 204 -11.73 6.08 20.89
C GLY A 204 -12.77 7.20 20.79
N ARG A 205 -13.16 7.80 21.93
CA ARG A 205 -14.07 8.97 21.94
C ARG A 205 -13.45 10.20 21.26
N ARG A 206 -12.12 10.40 21.39
CA ARG A 206 -11.41 11.49 20.70
C ARG A 206 -11.36 11.24 19.18
N TYR A 207 -11.04 10.03 18.73
CA TYR A 207 -11.12 9.66 17.31
C TYR A 207 -12.50 9.93 16.73
N TRP A 208 -13.56 9.49 17.42
CA TRP A 208 -14.93 9.68 16.97
C TRP A 208 -15.34 11.16 16.86
N ARG A 209 -14.85 12.00 17.78
CA ARG A 209 -15.08 13.46 17.73
C ARG A 209 -14.36 14.08 16.53
N ILE A 210 -13.12 13.69 16.27
CA ILE A 210 -12.30 14.19 15.15
C ILE A 210 -12.93 13.79 13.80
N ILE A 211 -13.33 12.55 13.63
CA ILE A 211 -13.96 12.03 12.40
C ILE A 211 -15.25 12.81 12.09
N ARG A 212 -15.99 13.23 13.12
CA ARG A 212 -17.22 14.01 12.96
C ARG A 212 -17.00 15.47 12.60
N THR A 213 -15.79 15.98 12.56
CA THR A 213 -15.54 17.33 12.04
C THR A 213 -15.97 17.39 10.58
N PRO A 214 -16.79 18.39 10.18
CA PRO A 214 -17.43 18.37 8.87
C PRO A 214 -16.46 18.34 7.68
N ARG A 215 -15.28 18.96 7.80
CA ARG A 215 -14.23 18.92 6.78
C ARG A 215 -13.65 17.51 6.61
N LEU A 216 -13.32 16.88 7.74
CA LEU A 216 -12.74 15.53 7.72
C LEU A 216 -13.77 14.49 7.30
N PHE A 217 -15.02 14.60 7.77
CA PHE A 217 -16.10 13.70 7.42
C PHE A 217 -16.36 13.64 5.89
N ILE A 218 -16.28 14.78 5.21
CA ILE A 218 -16.39 14.83 3.73
C ILE A 218 -15.12 14.33 3.04
N PHE A 219 -13.94 14.58 3.63
CA PHE A 219 -12.66 14.17 3.04
C PHE A 219 -12.41 12.65 3.11
N ILE A 220 -12.83 11.98 4.21
CA ILE A 220 -12.56 10.56 4.47
C ILE A 220 -12.98 9.64 3.33
N PRO A 221 -14.21 9.71 2.77
CA PRO A 221 -14.60 8.83 1.67
C PRO A 221 -13.73 9.00 0.43
N ALA A 222 -13.37 10.23 0.06
CA ALA A 222 -12.46 10.49 -1.06
C ALA A 222 -11.09 9.85 -0.81
N TRP A 223 -10.56 9.99 0.41
CA TRP A 223 -9.28 9.39 0.81
C TRP A 223 -9.33 7.87 0.75
N ILE A 224 -10.37 7.23 1.30
CA ILE A 224 -10.54 5.78 1.27
C ILE A 224 -10.63 5.26 -0.17
N CYS A 225 -11.39 5.94 -1.05
CA CYS A 225 -11.50 5.56 -2.45
C CYS A 225 -10.14 5.58 -3.18
N ILE A 226 -9.33 6.62 -2.97
CA ILE A 226 -8.00 6.70 -3.58
C ILE A 226 -7.03 5.67 -2.96
N CYS A 227 -7.10 5.43 -1.66
CA CYS A 227 -6.33 4.36 -1.03
C CYS A 227 -6.74 2.96 -1.54
N ALA A 228 -7.99 2.79 -1.97
CA ALA A 228 -8.46 1.55 -2.58
C ALA A 228 -7.79 1.28 -3.94
N LEU A 229 -7.40 2.33 -4.69
CA LEU A 229 -6.63 2.16 -5.93
C LEU A 229 -5.27 1.49 -5.65
N ALA A 230 -4.61 1.82 -4.53
CA ALA A 230 -3.39 1.12 -4.13
C ALA A 230 -3.66 -0.38 -3.85
N GLY A 231 -4.82 -0.72 -3.29
CA GLY A 231 -5.25 -2.12 -3.12
C GLY A 231 -5.49 -2.84 -4.45
N ILE A 232 -5.96 -2.14 -5.48
CA ILE A 232 -6.17 -2.69 -6.82
C ILE A 232 -4.83 -2.87 -7.55
N TRP A 233 -4.03 -1.81 -7.64
CA TRP A 233 -2.89 -1.72 -8.57
C TRP A 233 -1.53 -2.12 -7.97
N LEU A 234 -1.38 -2.12 -6.64
CA LEU A 234 -0.12 -2.46 -5.95
C LEU A 234 -0.21 -3.77 -5.14
N SER A 235 -1.05 -4.70 -5.57
CA SER A 235 -1.29 -5.97 -4.88
C SER A 235 -0.88 -7.18 -5.73
N SER A 236 -0.89 -8.37 -5.12
CA SER A 236 -0.70 -9.64 -5.83
C SER A 236 -1.76 -9.91 -6.91
N GLN A 237 -2.87 -9.18 -6.89
CA GLN A 237 -3.95 -9.32 -7.85
C GLN A 237 -3.56 -8.89 -9.25
N ILE A 238 -2.90 -7.73 -9.41
CA ILE A 238 -2.43 -7.29 -10.72
C ILE A 238 -1.41 -8.28 -11.30
N THR A 239 -0.50 -8.75 -10.47
CA THR A 239 0.48 -9.78 -10.85
C THR A 239 -0.20 -11.06 -11.31
N PHE A 240 -1.22 -11.51 -10.57
CA PHE A 240 -2.00 -12.71 -10.92
C PHE A 240 -2.69 -12.57 -12.28
N ILE A 241 -3.37 -11.44 -12.53
CA ILE A 241 -4.12 -11.21 -13.77
C ILE A 241 -3.19 -11.13 -14.99
N LEU A 242 -2.06 -10.42 -14.85
CA LEU A 242 -1.08 -10.29 -15.92
C LEU A 242 -0.35 -11.61 -16.23
N SER A 243 -0.21 -12.51 -15.25
CA SER A 243 0.58 -13.75 -15.39
C SER A 243 -0.26 -15.00 -15.59
N ARG A 244 -1.57 -14.96 -15.33
CA ARG A 244 -2.47 -16.08 -15.54
C ARG A 244 -2.71 -16.27 -17.05
N PRO A 245 -2.43 -17.44 -17.64
CA PRO A 245 -2.73 -17.70 -19.05
C PRO A 245 -4.20 -17.44 -19.36
N HIS A 246 -4.44 -16.66 -20.38
CA HIS A 246 -5.76 -16.26 -20.81
C HIS A 246 -5.83 -16.24 -22.33
N ASN A 247 -6.94 -16.69 -22.90
CA ASN A 247 -7.12 -16.83 -24.33
C ASN A 247 -8.15 -15.84 -24.92
N ASP A 248 -8.53 -14.80 -24.18
CA ASP A 248 -9.44 -13.79 -24.70
C ASP A 248 -8.67 -12.78 -25.57
N PRO A 249 -8.90 -12.77 -26.89
CA PRO A 249 -8.22 -11.86 -27.80
C PRO A 249 -8.61 -10.39 -27.61
N HIS A 250 -9.68 -10.12 -26.84
CA HIS A 250 -10.16 -8.77 -26.58
C HIS A 250 -9.46 -8.09 -25.40
N GLN A 251 -8.78 -8.85 -24.51
CA GLN A 251 -8.08 -8.31 -23.35
C GLN A 251 -6.59 -8.67 -23.38
N LEU A 252 -5.79 -7.87 -24.08
CA LEU A 252 -4.38 -8.16 -24.35
C LEU A 252 -3.49 -8.09 -23.10
N LEU A 253 -3.89 -7.36 -22.05
CA LEU A 253 -3.12 -7.28 -20.82
C LEU A 253 -3.30 -8.52 -19.95
N MET A 254 -4.45 -9.20 -20.01
CA MET A 254 -4.64 -10.47 -19.32
C MET A 254 -3.68 -11.52 -19.85
N GLY A 255 -2.88 -12.11 -18.96
CA GLY A 255 -1.91 -13.13 -19.34
C GLY A 255 -0.73 -12.64 -20.17
N SER A 256 -0.57 -11.33 -20.39
CA SER A 256 0.53 -10.75 -21.17
C SER A 256 1.92 -11.09 -20.64
N MET A 257 2.01 -11.42 -19.34
CA MET A 257 3.23 -11.82 -18.65
C MET A 257 3.27 -13.33 -18.36
N ALA A 258 2.36 -14.11 -18.95
CA ALA A 258 2.41 -15.56 -18.83
C ALA A 258 3.59 -16.16 -19.62
N GLY A 259 4.13 -17.29 -19.14
CA GLY A 259 5.20 -18.04 -19.81
C GLY A 259 6.61 -17.77 -19.27
N PRO A 260 7.65 -18.27 -19.96
CA PRO A 260 9.04 -18.10 -19.57
C PRO A 260 9.41 -16.63 -19.47
N ASP A 261 10.25 -16.26 -18.50
CA ASP A 261 10.69 -14.88 -18.22
C ASP A 261 9.54 -13.91 -17.89
N GLY A 262 8.35 -14.43 -17.58
CA GLY A 262 7.18 -13.62 -17.22
C GLY A 262 7.41 -12.79 -15.98
N GLY A 263 8.09 -13.33 -14.99
CA GLY A 263 8.46 -12.62 -13.77
C GLY A 263 9.43 -11.48 -14.02
N HIS A 264 10.42 -11.66 -14.89
CA HIS A 264 11.37 -10.61 -15.28
C HIS A 264 10.66 -9.46 -16.01
N ARG A 265 9.81 -9.78 -17.02
CA ARG A 265 9.02 -8.79 -17.74
C ARG A 265 8.08 -8.03 -16.80
N LEU A 266 7.42 -8.73 -15.89
CA LEU A 266 6.58 -8.13 -14.87
C LEU A 266 7.37 -7.19 -13.96
N SER A 267 8.58 -7.60 -13.52
CA SER A 267 9.47 -6.76 -12.72
C SER A 267 9.88 -5.48 -13.43
N LEU A 268 10.14 -5.54 -14.73
CA LEU A 268 10.47 -4.34 -15.52
C LEU A 268 9.28 -3.38 -15.61
N VAL A 269 8.07 -3.90 -15.88
CA VAL A 269 6.86 -3.08 -16.01
C VAL A 269 6.47 -2.47 -14.66
N LEU A 270 6.33 -3.28 -13.62
CA LEU A 270 5.94 -2.79 -12.29
C LEU A 270 7.05 -1.96 -11.64
N GLY A 271 8.31 -2.36 -11.82
CA GLY A 271 9.46 -1.58 -11.34
C GLY A 271 9.56 -0.23 -12.03
N GLY A 272 9.35 -0.20 -13.34
CA GLY A 272 9.28 1.03 -14.14
C GLY A 272 8.14 1.95 -13.67
N TYR A 273 6.97 1.39 -13.43
CA TYR A 273 5.84 2.13 -12.84
C TYR A 273 6.19 2.73 -11.48
N VAL A 274 6.70 1.93 -10.55
CA VAL A 274 7.05 2.40 -9.19
C VAL A 274 8.14 3.46 -9.22
N LEU A 275 9.15 3.28 -10.08
CA LEU A 275 10.21 4.28 -10.27
C LEU A 275 9.64 5.60 -10.82
N PHE A 276 8.85 5.53 -11.88
CA PHE A 276 8.24 6.70 -12.50
C PHE A 276 7.30 7.41 -11.52
N PHE A 277 6.44 6.67 -10.83
CA PHE A 277 5.55 7.21 -9.80
C PHE A 277 6.33 7.90 -8.67
N GLY A 278 7.43 7.31 -8.22
CA GLY A 278 8.32 7.90 -7.22
C GLY A 278 8.96 9.22 -7.68
N LEU A 279 9.39 9.29 -8.93
CA LEU A 279 9.91 10.54 -9.53
C LEU A 279 8.82 11.63 -9.61
N CYS A 280 7.59 11.23 -9.97
CA CYS A 280 6.45 12.14 -9.98
C CYS A 280 6.11 12.66 -8.58
N LEU A 281 6.17 11.81 -7.54
CA LEU A 281 5.99 12.24 -6.14
C LEU A 281 7.04 13.26 -5.72
N LEU A 282 8.32 13.05 -6.09
CA LEU A 282 9.38 14.01 -5.83
C LEU A 282 9.11 15.35 -6.52
N PHE A 283 8.69 15.31 -7.78
CA PHE A 283 8.32 16.54 -8.51
C PHE A 283 7.23 17.31 -7.77
N TRP A 284 6.14 16.66 -7.39
CA TRP A 284 5.02 17.29 -6.68
C TRP A 284 5.42 17.81 -5.30
N ALA A 285 6.33 17.15 -4.59
CA ALA A 285 6.85 17.63 -3.31
C ALA A 285 7.47 19.03 -3.42
N PHE A 286 8.15 19.36 -4.54
CA PHE A 286 8.71 20.68 -4.79
C PHE A 286 7.66 21.71 -5.26
N PHE A 287 6.61 21.27 -5.94
CA PHE A 287 5.60 22.16 -6.53
C PHE A 287 4.31 22.29 -5.68
N LEU A 288 4.18 21.52 -4.61
CA LEU A 288 2.99 21.45 -3.76
C LEU A 288 2.54 22.85 -3.26
N ASN A 289 3.48 23.72 -2.91
CA ASN A 289 3.19 25.04 -2.36
C ASN A 289 2.71 26.06 -3.39
N ARG A 290 2.77 25.76 -4.69
CA ARG A 290 2.39 26.67 -5.78
C ARG A 290 0.94 26.55 -6.20
N VAL A 291 0.26 25.45 -5.84
CA VAL A 291 -1.12 25.16 -6.22
C VAL A 291 -1.94 24.83 -4.99
N PRO A 292 -3.18 25.35 -4.87
CA PRO A 292 -4.07 24.97 -3.78
C PRO A 292 -4.29 23.46 -3.70
N ARG A 293 -4.23 22.89 -2.51
CA ARG A 293 -4.23 21.43 -2.26
C ARG A 293 -5.45 20.74 -2.85
N LEU A 294 -6.63 21.30 -2.69
CA LEU A 294 -7.87 20.76 -3.26
C LEU A 294 -7.86 20.76 -4.79
N ARG A 295 -7.24 21.75 -5.43
CA ARG A 295 -7.10 21.74 -6.90
C ARG A 295 -6.16 20.62 -7.36
N LEU A 296 -5.06 20.39 -6.62
CA LEU A 296 -4.16 19.28 -6.91
C LEU A 296 -4.87 17.92 -6.79
N MET A 297 -5.71 17.74 -5.77
CA MET A 297 -6.51 16.51 -5.64
C MET A 297 -7.51 16.35 -6.80
N LEU A 298 -8.12 17.42 -7.29
CA LEU A 298 -9.00 17.36 -8.47
C LEU A 298 -8.23 17.05 -9.76
N ILE A 299 -7.04 17.63 -9.94
CA ILE A 299 -6.13 17.32 -11.05
C ILE A 299 -5.75 15.84 -11.01
N SER A 300 -5.46 15.30 -9.82
CA SER A 300 -5.15 13.88 -9.65
C SER A 300 -6.29 12.97 -10.08
N ILE A 301 -7.54 13.28 -9.72
CA ILE A 301 -8.69 12.50 -10.20
C ILE A 301 -8.80 12.53 -11.73
N THR A 302 -8.53 13.67 -12.35
CA THR A 302 -8.47 13.75 -13.83
C THR A 302 -7.35 12.85 -14.35
N GLY A 303 -6.20 12.80 -13.67
CA GLY A 303 -5.09 11.88 -13.99
C GLY A 303 -5.51 10.41 -13.92
N VAL A 304 -6.28 10.01 -12.91
CA VAL A 304 -6.83 8.64 -12.80
C VAL A 304 -7.69 8.31 -14.01
N TYR A 305 -8.59 9.20 -14.44
CA TYR A 305 -9.42 8.96 -15.62
C TYR A 305 -8.58 8.85 -16.91
N ILE A 306 -7.57 9.72 -17.07
CA ILE A 306 -6.65 9.67 -18.22
C ILE A 306 -5.90 8.32 -18.22
N ALA A 307 -5.41 7.86 -17.07
CA ALA A 307 -4.74 6.58 -16.94
C ALA A 307 -5.68 5.41 -17.26
N CYS A 308 -6.95 5.45 -16.82
CA CYS A 308 -7.95 4.43 -17.15
C CYS A 308 -8.23 4.38 -18.65
N ILE A 309 -8.41 5.52 -19.33
CA ILE A 309 -8.61 5.59 -20.78
C ILE A 309 -7.40 5.01 -21.52
N ALA A 310 -6.18 5.34 -21.06
CA ALA A 310 -4.96 4.81 -21.66
C ALA A 310 -4.82 3.30 -21.48
N LEU A 311 -5.12 2.77 -20.28
CA LEU A 311 -5.10 1.34 -19.99
C LEU A 311 -6.14 0.58 -20.81
N GLU A 312 -7.35 1.12 -20.95
CA GLU A 312 -8.40 0.59 -21.82
C GLU A 312 -7.91 0.52 -23.27
N GLY A 313 -7.34 1.61 -23.80
CA GLY A 313 -6.77 1.66 -25.13
C GLY A 313 -5.61 0.67 -25.33
N ILE A 314 -4.76 0.45 -24.32
CA ILE A 314 -3.69 -0.56 -24.36
C ILE A 314 -4.29 -1.97 -24.34
N ASN A 315 -5.30 -2.20 -23.49
CA ASN A 315 -5.90 -3.53 -23.34
C ASN A 315 -6.65 -3.99 -24.60
N HIS A 316 -7.31 -3.07 -25.30
CA HIS A 316 -8.13 -3.35 -26.50
C HIS A 316 -7.51 -2.93 -27.83
N ARG A 317 -6.18 -2.71 -27.88
CA ARG A 317 -5.50 -2.19 -29.09
C ARG A 317 -5.54 -3.09 -30.34
N GLY A 318 -6.02 -4.33 -30.20
CA GLY A 318 -5.98 -5.34 -31.25
C GLY A 318 -4.60 -6.02 -31.38
N ILE A 319 -4.63 -7.30 -31.71
CA ILE A 319 -3.40 -8.11 -31.86
C ILE A 319 -2.57 -7.58 -33.03
N GLY A 320 -1.29 -7.29 -32.79
CA GLY A 320 -0.34 -6.78 -33.81
C GLY A 320 -0.41 -5.27 -34.04
N ASN A 321 -1.29 -4.50 -33.38
CA ASN A 321 -1.34 -3.05 -33.49
C ASN A 321 -0.48 -2.34 -32.44
N ASP A 322 0.82 -2.66 -32.43
CA ASP A 322 1.76 -2.05 -31.47
C ASP A 322 2.04 -0.57 -31.77
N ALA A 323 1.76 -0.10 -32.98
CA ALA A 323 1.90 1.31 -33.35
C ALA A 323 0.99 2.23 -32.49
N SER A 324 -0.17 1.72 -32.03
CA SER A 324 -1.05 2.49 -31.13
C SER A 324 -0.46 2.78 -29.76
N LEU A 325 0.55 2.02 -29.31
CA LEU A 325 1.27 2.28 -28.05
C LEU A 325 1.95 3.64 -28.05
N VAL A 326 2.33 4.18 -29.21
CA VAL A 326 2.90 5.53 -29.34
C VAL A 326 1.93 6.61 -28.82
N ILE A 327 0.62 6.35 -28.85
CA ILE A 327 -0.41 7.26 -28.33
C ILE A 327 -0.75 6.93 -26.87
N TRP A 328 -0.97 5.64 -26.57
CA TRP A 328 -1.49 5.23 -25.27
C TRP A 328 -0.45 5.30 -24.15
N MET A 329 0.83 4.99 -24.43
CA MET A 329 1.87 5.03 -23.40
C MET A 329 2.17 6.45 -22.88
N PRO A 330 2.36 7.49 -23.72
CA PRO A 330 2.46 8.85 -23.24
C PRO A 330 1.24 9.31 -22.46
N LEU A 331 0.03 8.95 -22.91
CA LEU A 331 -1.21 9.28 -22.20
C LEU A 331 -1.26 8.63 -20.82
N LEU A 332 -0.84 7.37 -20.70
CA LEU A 332 -0.73 6.67 -19.43
C LEU A 332 0.27 7.38 -18.49
N LEU A 333 1.43 7.76 -19.00
CA LEU A 333 2.45 8.48 -18.21
C LEU A 333 1.92 9.83 -17.72
N VAL A 334 1.20 10.58 -18.56
CA VAL A 334 0.55 11.85 -18.16
C VAL A 334 -0.51 11.59 -17.06
N GLY A 335 -1.31 10.53 -17.21
CA GLY A 335 -2.28 10.11 -16.21
C GLY A 335 -1.62 9.81 -14.85
N ILE A 336 -0.58 8.97 -14.84
CA ILE A 336 0.18 8.61 -13.64
C ILE A 336 0.85 9.84 -13.01
N PHE A 337 1.43 10.73 -13.83
CA PHE A 337 2.03 11.98 -13.36
C PHE A 337 1.02 12.85 -12.61
N ALA A 338 -0.18 13.04 -13.17
CA ALA A 338 -1.23 13.83 -12.52
C ALA A 338 -1.78 13.12 -11.27
N GLU A 339 -2.03 11.80 -11.35
CA GLU A 339 -2.53 10.97 -10.23
C GLU A 339 -1.60 11.05 -9.01
N SER A 340 -0.29 10.99 -9.22
CA SER A 340 0.70 11.00 -8.13
C SER A 340 0.65 12.25 -7.25
N SER A 341 0.01 13.34 -7.70
CA SER A 341 -0.18 14.56 -6.90
C SER A 341 -1.11 14.39 -5.71
N PHE A 342 -1.97 13.35 -5.69
CA PHE A 342 -3.00 13.18 -4.66
C PHE A 342 -2.41 13.00 -3.26
N ALA A 343 -1.53 12.03 -3.10
CA ALA A 343 -1.01 11.64 -1.79
C ALA A 343 -0.32 12.80 -1.05
N PRO A 344 0.63 13.55 -1.67
CA PRO A 344 1.24 14.70 -1.01
C PRO A 344 0.24 15.83 -0.74
N ALA A 345 -0.72 16.08 -1.64
CA ALA A 345 -1.75 17.09 -1.43
C ALA A 345 -2.69 16.73 -0.28
N ALA A 346 -3.10 15.47 -0.18
CA ALA A 346 -3.96 14.96 0.88
C ALA A 346 -3.28 14.98 2.25
N LEU A 347 -2.01 14.57 2.32
CA LEU A 347 -1.20 14.65 3.54
C LEU A 347 -1.04 16.10 4.02
N ALA A 348 -0.75 17.02 3.09
CA ALA A 348 -0.66 18.43 3.40
C ALA A 348 -2.01 19.00 3.88
N TYR A 349 -3.13 18.58 3.27
CA TYR A 349 -4.47 18.96 3.69
C TYR A 349 -4.81 18.45 5.11
N LEU A 350 -4.45 17.19 5.42
CA LEU A 350 -4.59 16.65 6.78
C LEU A 350 -3.70 17.40 7.79
N ALA A 351 -2.51 17.80 7.38
CA ALA A 351 -1.61 18.58 8.23
C ALA A 351 -2.25 19.95 8.57
N ASP A 352 -2.88 20.64 7.60
CA ASP A 352 -3.56 21.92 7.85
C ASP A 352 -4.73 21.75 8.85
N ILE A 353 -5.57 20.73 8.67
CA ILE A 353 -6.64 20.42 9.64
C ILE A 353 -6.04 20.14 11.03
N SER A 354 -4.86 19.51 11.09
CA SER A 354 -4.19 19.19 12.35
C SER A 354 -3.62 20.43 13.08
N GLU A 355 -3.33 21.50 12.35
CA GLU A 355 -2.89 22.77 12.97
C GLU A 355 -4.05 23.46 13.70
N GLU A 356 -5.27 23.36 13.19
CA GLU A 356 -6.48 23.84 13.87
C GLU A 356 -6.76 23.03 15.16
N ALA A 357 -6.28 21.78 15.27
CA ALA A 357 -6.47 20.86 16.40
C ALA A 357 -5.14 20.36 16.99
N ALA A 358 -4.23 21.24 17.37
CA ALA A 358 -2.86 20.93 17.78
C ALA A 358 -2.75 19.83 18.87
N LYS A 359 -3.75 19.72 19.77
CA LYS A 359 -3.82 18.66 20.81
C LYS A 359 -4.10 17.26 20.26
N ASP A 360 -4.63 17.15 19.05
CA ASP A 360 -5.09 15.90 18.44
C ASP A 360 -4.26 15.52 17.18
N ARG A 361 -3.15 16.24 16.93
CA ARG A 361 -2.28 16.04 15.75
C ARG A 361 -1.83 14.59 15.55
N GLY A 362 -1.43 13.92 16.62
CA GLY A 362 -1.02 12.49 16.56
C GLY A 362 -2.18 11.55 16.20
N LEU A 363 -3.40 11.87 16.67
CA LEU A 363 -4.59 11.08 16.34
C LEU A 363 -4.99 11.25 14.88
N LEU A 364 -4.91 12.47 14.33
CA LEU A 364 -5.18 12.75 12.91
C LEU A 364 -4.22 12.01 11.98
N MET A 365 -2.93 11.97 12.32
CA MET A 365 -1.94 11.19 11.57
C MET A 365 -2.15 9.68 11.72
N GLY A 366 -2.69 9.21 12.86
CA GLY A 366 -3.10 7.81 13.03
C GLY A 366 -4.29 7.43 12.14
N LEU A 367 -5.24 8.34 11.93
CA LEU A 367 -6.38 8.13 11.01
C LEU A 367 -5.94 7.89 9.56
N TYR A 368 -4.87 8.56 9.11
CA TYR A 368 -4.29 8.35 7.80
C TYR A 368 -3.99 6.86 7.54
N SER A 369 -3.30 6.20 8.46
CA SER A 369 -2.94 4.79 8.34
C SER A 369 -4.15 3.85 8.38
N ILE A 370 -5.16 4.18 9.21
CA ILE A 370 -6.40 3.41 9.29
C ILE A 370 -7.15 3.49 7.95
N PHE A 371 -7.31 4.68 7.39
CA PHE A 371 -8.02 4.85 6.12
C PHE A 371 -7.26 4.25 4.94
N LEU A 372 -5.92 4.29 4.96
CA LEU A 372 -5.08 3.60 3.98
C LEU A 372 -5.37 2.08 4.02
N GLY A 373 -5.35 1.48 5.20
CA GLY A 373 -5.62 0.05 5.35
C GLY A 373 -7.05 -0.34 4.98
N VAL A 374 -8.05 0.47 5.37
CA VAL A 374 -9.47 0.27 4.95
C VAL A 374 -9.59 0.37 3.43
N GLY A 375 -8.96 1.37 2.81
CA GLY A 375 -8.94 1.51 1.37
C GLY A 375 -8.34 0.29 0.69
N GLN A 376 -7.16 -0.16 1.10
CA GLN A 376 -6.51 -1.34 0.54
C GLN A 376 -7.35 -2.62 0.71
N LEU A 377 -8.02 -2.79 1.85
CA LEU A 377 -8.95 -3.90 2.08
C LEU A 377 -10.11 -3.87 1.07
N LEU A 378 -10.75 -2.72 0.90
CA LEU A 378 -11.85 -2.55 -0.04
C LEU A 378 -11.38 -2.72 -1.49
N GLY A 379 -10.24 -2.13 -1.86
CA GLY A 379 -9.68 -2.22 -3.20
C GLY A 379 -9.35 -3.66 -3.60
N ASN A 380 -8.72 -4.43 -2.72
CA ASN A 380 -8.43 -5.85 -2.97
C ASN A 380 -9.70 -6.71 -3.03
N GLY A 381 -10.62 -6.52 -2.08
CA GLY A 381 -11.85 -7.31 -2.02
C GLY A 381 -12.75 -7.08 -3.23
N LEU A 382 -13.10 -5.82 -3.49
CA LEU A 382 -13.92 -5.44 -4.64
C LEU A 382 -13.19 -5.69 -5.96
N GLY A 383 -11.89 -5.36 -6.04
CA GLY A 383 -11.06 -5.61 -7.20
C GLY A 383 -11.05 -7.08 -7.60
N GLY A 384 -10.98 -7.99 -6.63
CA GLY A 384 -11.06 -9.44 -6.86
C GLY A 384 -12.35 -9.86 -7.54
N GLU A 385 -13.48 -9.34 -7.10
CA GLU A 385 -14.78 -9.66 -7.69
C GLU A 385 -14.98 -9.02 -9.07
N PHE A 386 -14.62 -7.74 -9.22
CA PHE A 386 -14.70 -7.07 -10.52
C PHE A 386 -13.82 -7.74 -11.56
N ALA A 387 -12.60 -8.11 -11.19
CA ALA A 387 -11.70 -8.84 -12.08
C ALA A 387 -12.15 -10.28 -12.37
N ARG A 388 -12.90 -10.92 -11.47
CA ARG A 388 -13.52 -12.23 -11.72
C ARG A 388 -14.56 -12.15 -12.83
N ILE A 389 -15.35 -11.06 -12.84
CA ILE A 389 -16.48 -10.87 -13.77
C ILE A 389 -16.01 -10.34 -15.13
N TRP A 390 -15.14 -9.32 -15.13
CA TRP A 390 -14.75 -8.58 -16.32
C TRP A 390 -13.24 -8.64 -16.64
N GLY A 391 -12.48 -9.50 -15.99
CA GLY A 391 -11.03 -9.60 -16.24
C GLY A 391 -10.26 -8.35 -15.86
N PHE A 392 -9.33 -7.92 -16.71
CA PHE A 392 -8.55 -6.71 -16.52
C PHE A 392 -9.41 -5.44 -16.55
N ASP A 393 -10.42 -5.39 -17.42
CA ASP A 393 -11.35 -4.28 -17.51
C ASP A 393 -12.10 -4.04 -16.21
N GLY A 394 -12.38 -5.12 -15.45
CA GLY A 394 -12.99 -5.00 -14.13
C GLY A 394 -12.19 -4.13 -13.15
N LEU A 395 -10.87 -4.16 -13.22
CA LEU A 395 -10.03 -3.29 -12.41
C LEU A 395 -10.14 -1.83 -12.87
N ILE A 396 -10.21 -1.59 -14.18
CA ILE A 396 -10.40 -0.25 -14.76
C ILE A 396 -11.77 0.28 -14.34
N TYR A 397 -12.83 -0.50 -14.49
CA TYR A 397 -14.20 -0.07 -14.15
C TYR A 397 -14.32 0.26 -12.66
N LEU A 398 -13.79 -0.58 -11.78
CA LEU A 398 -13.79 -0.29 -10.36
C LEU A 398 -12.99 0.99 -10.05
N THR A 399 -11.85 1.19 -10.71
CA THR A 399 -11.04 2.41 -10.57
C THR A 399 -11.83 3.66 -10.96
N VAL A 400 -12.55 3.61 -12.09
CA VAL A 400 -13.42 4.70 -12.56
C VAL A 400 -14.54 5.00 -11.55
N VAL A 401 -15.19 3.96 -11.00
CA VAL A 401 -16.26 4.11 -10.00
C VAL A 401 -15.71 4.75 -8.73
N LEU A 402 -14.59 4.26 -8.20
CA LEU A 402 -13.97 4.82 -6.99
C LEU A 402 -13.49 6.27 -7.20
N ALA A 403 -12.91 6.57 -8.37
CA ALA A 403 -12.52 7.92 -8.74
C ALA A 403 -13.75 8.86 -8.83
N PHE A 404 -14.87 8.37 -9.35
CA PHE A 404 -16.12 9.13 -9.41
C PHE A 404 -16.67 9.45 -8.02
N VAL A 405 -16.67 8.48 -7.12
CA VAL A 405 -17.08 8.70 -5.72
C VAL A 405 -16.15 9.72 -5.07
N ALA A 406 -14.81 9.56 -5.23
CA ALA A 406 -13.84 10.52 -4.71
C ALA A 406 -14.06 11.94 -5.26
N LEU A 407 -14.36 12.07 -6.55
CA LEU A 407 -14.65 13.33 -7.20
C LEU A 407 -15.85 14.05 -6.57
N ILE A 408 -16.94 13.32 -6.32
CA ILE A 408 -18.16 13.90 -5.68
C ILE A 408 -17.80 14.50 -4.33
N PHE A 409 -17.11 13.75 -3.46
CA PHE A 409 -16.74 14.23 -2.13
C PHE A 409 -15.72 15.39 -2.19
N LEU A 410 -14.77 15.37 -3.12
CA LEU A 410 -13.84 16.49 -3.30
C LEU A 410 -14.53 17.74 -3.80
N LEU A 411 -15.51 17.63 -4.70
CA LEU A 411 -16.30 18.77 -5.16
C LEU A 411 -17.18 19.35 -4.05
N MET A 412 -17.77 18.49 -3.21
CA MET A 412 -18.51 18.93 -2.01
C MET A 412 -17.59 19.69 -1.06
N LEU A 413 -16.37 19.17 -0.83
CA LEU A 413 -15.38 19.81 0.02
C LEU A 413 -14.94 21.16 -0.56
N PHE A 414 -14.69 21.22 -1.87
CA PHE A 414 -14.27 22.43 -2.57
C PHE A 414 -15.34 23.55 -2.51
N ARG A 415 -16.62 23.18 -2.70
CA ARG A 415 -17.74 24.13 -2.57
C ARG A 415 -17.81 24.70 -1.16
N ARG A 416 -17.74 23.85 -0.14
CA ARG A 416 -17.80 24.24 1.25
C ARG A 416 -16.66 25.18 1.66
N GLU A 417 -15.43 24.91 1.24
CA GLU A 417 -14.32 25.82 1.53
C GLU A 417 -14.46 27.16 0.83
N LYS A 418 -14.96 27.16 -0.41
CA LYS A 418 -15.23 28.40 -1.15
C LYS A 418 -16.29 29.26 -0.45
N GLU A 419 -17.35 28.66 0.08
CA GLU A 419 -18.38 29.34 0.86
C GLU A 419 -17.82 29.93 2.17
N ALA A 420 -17.02 29.16 2.90
CA ALA A 420 -16.36 29.63 4.11
C ALA A 420 -15.42 30.84 3.85
N PHE A 421 -14.65 30.80 2.75
CA PHE A 421 -13.81 31.93 2.32
C PHE A 421 -14.63 33.15 1.84
N GLY A 422 -15.78 32.95 1.18
CA GLY A 422 -16.67 33.98 0.71
C GLY A 422 -17.34 34.76 1.86
N ILE A 423 -17.69 34.07 2.94
CA ILE A 423 -18.26 34.70 4.17
C ILE A 423 -17.22 35.60 4.84
N TYR A 424 -15.96 35.20 4.91
CA TYR A 424 -14.87 36.02 5.48
C TYR A 424 -14.58 37.29 4.66
N LYS A 425 -14.81 37.27 3.35
CA LYS A 425 -14.59 38.45 2.48
C LYS A 425 -15.71 39.48 2.54
N ASN A 426 -16.90 39.08 3.00
CA ASN A 426 -18.05 39.96 3.12
C ASN A 426 -18.26 40.55 4.56
N THR A 427 -17.47 40.09 5.54
CA THR A 427 -17.50 40.55 6.94
C THR A 427 -16.27 41.36 7.34
N GLY A 428 -15.36 41.65 6.47
CA GLY A 428 -14.22 42.57 6.62
C GLY A 428 -14.32 43.72 5.64
#